data_ec654b640e1e586a58262745b29a4dcd
#
_entry.id   ec654b640e1e586a58262745b29a4dcd
#
_cell.length_a   1.000
_cell.length_b   1.000
_cell.length_c   1.000
_cell.angle_alpha   90.00
_cell.angle_beta   90.00
_cell.angle_gamma   90.00
#
_symmetry.space_group_name_H-M   'P 1'
#
loop_
_entity.id
_entity.type
_entity.pdbx_description
1 polymer ?
#
loop_
_entity_poly.entity_id
_entity_poly.type
_entity_poly.pdbx_seq_one_letter_code
_entity_poly.pdbx_strand_id
1 'polypeptide(L)'
;MKKLFLIGALALFGLMNAQKTEPGFRLGVNAGLPVGDFGKAYSFTAGADLAYLYPLAENFRLGVATGYSHYFGKKYDLGLFGMSYRVPDFGAIPVAATAEFIFGDSNVFLGADLGYAFFTKTEERGADSGSFYYQPKLGYSFDKRHDLYFSYKGFTKNSANAGSINLGYAYNF
;
A
#
# COMPACT_ATOMS: atom_id res chain seq x y z
N MET A 1 20.54 -21.14 8.94
CA MET A 1 19.20 -21.10 8.31
C MET A 1 18.91 -19.78 7.59
N LYS A 2 19.23 -18.58 8.14
CA LYS A 2 18.98 -17.30 7.48
C LYS A 2 19.73 -17.09 6.14
N LYS A 3 20.95 -17.64 6.00
CA LYS A 3 21.76 -17.56 4.77
C LYS A 3 21.23 -18.42 3.64
N LEU A 4 20.61 -19.56 3.94
CA LEU A 4 19.99 -20.45 2.95
C LEU A 4 18.73 -19.83 2.34
N PHE A 5 17.98 -19.06 3.12
CA PHE A 5 16.77 -18.35 2.65
C PHE A 5 17.15 -17.24 1.66
N LEU A 6 18.25 -16.53 1.92
CA LEU A 6 18.76 -15.48 1.00
C LEU A 6 19.27 -16.08 -0.31
N ILE A 7 19.97 -17.21 -0.26
CA ILE A 7 20.49 -17.91 -1.45
C ILE A 7 19.34 -18.49 -2.27
N GLY A 8 18.31 -19.05 -1.62
CA GLY A 8 17.10 -19.54 -2.29
C GLY A 8 16.31 -18.41 -2.98
N ALA A 9 16.20 -17.25 -2.36
CA ALA A 9 15.58 -16.08 -2.96
C ALA A 9 16.38 -15.56 -4.17
N LEU A 10 17.72 -15.46 -4.06
CA LEU A 10 18.57 -15.07 -5.18
C LEU A 10 18.57 -16.11 -6.33
N ALA A 11 18.50 -17.40 -6.02
CA ALA A 11 18.43 -18.44 -7.04
C ALA A 11 17.11 -18.42 -7.83
N LEU A 12 16.00 -18.08 -7.18
CA LEU A 12 14.71 -17.85 -7.84
C LEU A 12 14.76 -16.66 -8.80
N PHE A 13 15.52 -15.61 -8.52
CA PHE A 13 15.73 -14.48 -9.42
C PHE A 13 16.60 -14.83 -10.64
N GLY A 14 17.48 -15.83 -10.51
CA GLY A 14 18.38 -16.25 -11.60
C GLY A 14 17.75 -17.16 -12.68
N LEU A 15 16.64 -17.83 -12.37
CA LEU A 15 15.99 -18.77 -13.29
C LEU A 15 14.93 -18.17 -14.22
N MET A 16 14.72 -16.84 -14.15
CA MET A 16 13.56 -16.17 -14.77
C MET A 16 13.89 -15.39 -16.05
N ASN A 17 14.96 -15.75 -16.77
CA ASN A 17 15.38 -15.06 -17.99
C ASN A 17 14.63 -15.47 -19.27
N ALA A 18 13.36 -15.88 -19.19
CA ALA A 18 12.72 -16.54 -20.34
C ALA A 18 11.47 -15.86 -20.93
N GLN A 19 11.09 -14.61 -20.54
CA GLN A 19 9.94 -14.00 -21.22
C GLN A 19 10.05 -12.47 -21.38
N LYS A 20 9.51 -11.99 -22.50
CA LYS A 20 9.63 -10.64 -23.09
C LYS A 20 8.90 -9.49 -22.38
N THR A 21 8.67 -9.56 -21.09
CA THR A 21 8.12 -8.41 -20.34
C THR A 21 9.22 -7.92 -19.41
N GLU A 22 9.64 -6.69 -19.56
CA GLU A 22 10.73 -6.15 -18.77
C GLU A 22 10.26 -5.85 -17.34
N PRO A 23 11.10 -6.14 -16.35
CA PRO A 23 10.86 -5.68 -14.97
C PRO A 23 10.79 -4.15 -14.95
N GLY A 24 9.86 -3.60 -14.23
CA GLY A 24 9.65 -2.15 -14.22
C GLY A 24 9.38 -1.58 -12.85
N PHE A 25 9.75 -0.32 -12.69
CA PHE A 25 9.31 0.49 -11.57
C PHE A 25 7.92 1.06 -11.85
N ARG A 26 7.10 1.10 -10.81
CA ARG A 26 5.81 1.79 -10.81
C ARG A 26 5.83 2.85 -9.72
N LEU A 27 5.52 4.09 -10.08
CA LEU A 27 5.31 5.18 -9.15
C LEU A 27 3.85 5.59 -9.17
N GLY A 28 3.20 5.63 -8.02
CA GLY A 28 1.80 5.99 -7.90
C GLY A 28 1.57 7.11 -6.89
N VAL A 29 0.45 7.79 -7.07
CA VAL A 29 -0.12 8.70 -6.08
C VAL A 29 -1.54 8.25 -5.78
N ASN A 30 -1.97 8.42 -4.54
CA ASN A 30 -3.31 7.99 -4.13
C ASN A 30 -3.91 8.96 -3.12
N ALA A 31 -5.22 8.96 -3.07
CA ALA A 31 -6.02 9.70 -2.11
C ALA A 31 -7.19 8.84 -1.67
N GLY A 32 -7.66 9.01 -0.44
CA GLY A 32 -8.70 8.14 0.07
C GLY A 32 -9.38 8.61 1.34
N LEU A 33 -10.37 7.83 1.73
CA LEU A 33 -11.17 8.06 2.91
C LEU A 33 -10.92 6.94 3.93
N PRO A 34 -10.47 7.27 5.14
CA PRO A 34 -10.41 6.32 6.25
C PRO A 34 -11.79 5.76 6.56
N VAL A 35 -11.88 4.47 6.86
CA VAL A 35 -13.12 3.76 7.14
C VAL A 35 -13.06 3.02 8.47
N GLY A 36 -14.23 2.56 8.96
CA GLY A 36 -14.32 1.92 10.28
C GLY A 36 -13.95 2.88 11.41
N ASP A 37 -13.20 2.39 12.39
CA ASP A 37 -12.76 3.22 13.52
C ASP A 37 -11.79 4.33 13.11
N PHE A 38 -11.00 4.10 12.07
CA PHE A 38 -10.15 5.14 11.46
C PHE A 38 -10.97 6.29 10.88
N GLY A 39 -12.13 6.02 10.28
CA GLY A 39 -13.03 7.05 9.77
C GLY A 39 -13.63 7.95 10.85
N LYS A 40 -13.61 7.51 12.11
CA LYS A 40 -13.99 8.38 13.25
C LYS A 40 -12.86 9.38 13.57
N ALA A 41 -11.62 8.95 13.58
CA ALA A 41 -10.46 9.75 13.98
C ALA A 41 -9.87 10.61 12.85
N TYR A 42 -9.89 10.11 11.61
CA TYR A 42 -9.24 10.74 10.47
C TYR A 42 -10.26 11.09 9.38
N SER A 43 -10.02 12.22 8.70
CA SER A 43 -10.94 12.76 7.68
C SER A 43 -10.57 12.32 6.27
N PHE A 44 -9.26 12.21 5.98
CA PHE A 44 -8.72 12.01 4.65
C PHE A 44 -7.36 11.35 4.71
N THR A 45 -6.94 10.69 3.63
CA THR A 45 -5.57 10.22 3.44
C THR A 45 -5.07 10.56 2.06
N ALA A 46 -3.79 10.89 1.96
CA ALA A 46 -3.08 11.06 0.70
C ALA A 46 -1.72 10.38 0.79
N GLY A 47 -1.24 9.85 -0.33
CA GLY A 47 0.02 9.13 -0.32
C GLY A 47 0.66 8.96 -1.69
N ALA A 48 1.88 8.40 -1.66
CA ALA A 48 2.60 7.96 -2.84
C ALA A 48 3.06 6.51 -2.62
N ASP A 49 3.00 5.71 -3.68
CA ASP A 49 3.37 4.31 -3.69
C ASP A 49 4.49 4.10 -4.72
N LEU A 50 5.47 3.28 -4.38
CA LEU A 50 6.54 2.83 -5.25
C LEU A 50 6.55 1.31 -5.25
N ALA A 51 6.55 0.69 -6.42
CA ALA A 51 6.70 -0.75 -6.56
C ALA A 51 7.75 -1.09 -7.62
N TYR A 52 8.39 -2.22 -7.44
CA TYR A 52 9.19 -2.88 -8.46
C TYR A 52 8.53 -4.21 -8.78
N LEU A 53 8.09 -4.37 -10.03
CA LEU A 53 7.31 -5.50 -10.51
C LEU A 53 8.13 -6.30 -11.50
N TYR A 54 8.19 -7.61 -11.29
CA TYR A 54 8.81 -8.57 -12.17
C TYR A 54 7.73 -9.47 -12.77
N PRO A 55 7.61 -9.54 -14.11
CA PRO A 55 6.64 -10.42 -14.75
C PRO A 55 7.13 -11.86 -14.65
N LEU A 56 6.36 -12.70 -13.99
CA LEU A 56 6.59 -14.14 -13.88
C LEU A 56 5.92 -14.92 -15.02
N ALA A 57 4.82 -14.37 -15.54
CA ALA A 57 4.06 -14.88 -16.67
C ALA A 57 3.43 -13.71 -17.41
N GLU A 58 2.83 -13.97 -18.57
CA GLU A 58 2.16 -12.94 -19.39
C GLU A 58 1.08 -12.18 -18.59
N ASN A 59 0.41 -12.88 -17.69
CA ASN A 59 -0.71 -12.35 -16.89
C ASN A 59 -0.41 -12.25 -15.39
N PHE A 60 0.83 -12.49 -14.95
CA PHE A 60 1.17 -12.48 -13.53
C PHE A 60 2.48 -11.74 -13.25
N ARG A 61 2.42 -10.78 -12.34
CA ARG A 61 3.57 -10.00 -11.87
C ARG A 61 3.76 -10.17 -10.37
N LEU A 62 5.00 -10.26 -9.92
CA LEU A 62 5.38 -10.34 -8.52
C LEU A 62 6.46 -9.28 -8.25
N GLY A 63 6.48 -8.74 -7.02
CA GLY A 63 7.48 -7.74 -6.71
C GLY A 63 7.50 -7.30 -5.26
N VAL A 64 8.04 -6.11 -5.06
CA VAL A 64 8.10 -5.44 -3.78
C VAL A 64 7.47 -4.06 -3.90
N ALA A 65 6.80 -3.63 -2.84
CA ALA A 65 6.15 -2.34 -2.77
C ALA A 65 6.51 -1.62 -1.48
N THR A 66 6.61 -0.31 -1.58
CA THR A 66 6.74 0.61 -0.44
C THR A 66 5.98 1.88 -0.76
N GLY A 67 5.94 2.82 0.18
CA GLY A 67 5.27 4.09 -0.04
C GLY A 67 5.19 4.92 1.21
N TYR A 68 4.43 5.99 1.12
CA TYR A 68 4.07 6.82 2.25
C TYR A 68 2.61 7.21 2.16
N SER A 69 1.86 7.05 3.24
CA SER A 69 0.48 7.50 3.36
C SER A 69 0.36 8.40 4.58
N HIS A 70 -0.18 9.59 4.36
CA HIS A 70 -0.45 10.56 5.42
C HIS A 70 -1.95 10.56 5.75
N TYR A 71 -2.28 10.48 7.03
CA TYR A 71 -3.63 10.46 7.55
C TYR A 71 -3.90 11.77 8.31
N PHE A 72 -4.88 12.54 7.84
CA PHE A 72 -5.24 13.85 8.39
C PHE A 72 -6.25 13.71 9.52
N GLY A 73 -5.87 14.09 10.73
CA GLY A 73 -6.72 14.00 11.93
C GLY A 73 -7.91 14.94 11.89
N LYS A 74 -9.03 14.48 12.40
CA LYS A 74 -10.26 15.29 12.55
C LYS A 74 -10.14 16.28 13.69
N LYS A 75 -10.81 17.42 13.51
CA LYS A 75 -11.10 18.38 14.59
C LYS A 75 -12.47 18.11 15.17
N TYR A 76 -12.56 18.09 16.47
CA TYR A 76 -13.80 18.00 17.23
C TYR A 76 -14.01 19.28 18.03
N ASP A 77 -15.10 19.98 17.77
CA ASP A 77 -15.50 21.14 18.57
C ASP A 77 -16.36 20.64 19.75
N LEU A 78 -15.86 20.82 20.96
CA LEU A 78 -16.50 20.34 22.19
C LEU A 78 -17.66 21.26 22.66
N GLY A 79 -18.05 22.26 21.87
CA GLY A 79 -19.27 23.07 22.08
C GLY A 79 -19.38 23.84 23.38
N LEU A 80 -18.69 23.46 24.43
CA LEU A 80 -18.63 24.13 25.72
C LEU A 80 -17.30 24.89 25.84
N PHE A 81 -17.37 26.20 26.01
CA PHE A 81 -16.22 27.09 26.22
C PHE A 81 -15.22 27.22 25.03
N GLY A 82 -15.61 26.93 23.79
CA GLY A 82 -14.74 27.11 22.63
C GLY A 82 -13.53 26.17 22.58
N MET A 83 -13.55 25.08 23.35
CA MET A 83 -12.48 24.09 23.30
C MET A 83 -12.62 23.21 22.05
N SER A 84 -11.56 23.14 21.24
CA SER A 84 -11.46 22.20 20.12
C SER A 84 -10.34 21.20 20.41
N TYR A 85 -10.62 19.92 20.14
CA TYR A 85 -9.62 18.86 20.17
C TYR A 85 -9.32 18.40 18.74
N ARG A 86 -8.04 18.31 18.38
CA ARG A 86 -7.62 17.75 17.08
C ARG A 86 -6.87 16.45 17.29
N VAL A 87 -7.30 15.40 16.61
CA VAL A 87 -6.56 14.16 16.54
C VAL A 87 -5.23 14.43 15.82
N PRO A 88 -4.06 14.03 16.36
CA PRO A 88 -2.79 14.19 15.69
C PRO A 88 -2.75 13.47 14.34
N ASP A 89 -2.15 14.10 13.34
CA ASP A 89 -1.89 13.47 12.05
C ASP A 89 -0.81 12.38 12.22
N PHE A 90 -0.89 11.31 11.43
CA PHE A 90 0.18 10.31 11.38
C PHE A 90 0.51 9.87 9.96
N GLY A 91 1.72 9.33 9.77
CA GLY A 91 2.16 8.73 8.54
C GLY A 91 2.36 7.23 8.67
N ALA A 92 2.21 6.50 7.57
CA ALA A 92 2.49 5.08 7.47
C ALA A 92 3.42 4.81 6.28
N ILE A 93 4.49 4.04 6.53
CA ILE A 93 5.46 3.59 5.52
C ILE A 93 5.36 2.08 5.42
N PRO A 94 4.64 1.51 4.43
CA PRO A 94 4.59 0.08 4.21
C PRO A 94 5.87 -0.44 3.54
N VAL A 95 6.25 -1.66 3.88
CA VAL A 95 7.20 -2.50 3.15
C VAL A 95 6.52 -3.83 2.93
N ALA A 96 6.27 -4.19 1.68
CA ALA A 96 5.40 -5.31 1.34
C ALA A 96 5.90 -6.10 0.11
N ALA A 97 5.56 -7.37 0.05
CA ALA A 97 5.52 -8.11 -1.20
C ALA A 97 4.25 -7.72 -1.96
N THR A 98 4.34 -7.60 -3.27
CA THR A 98 3.20 -7.28 -4.14
C THR A 98 3.05 -8.36 -5.21
N ALA A 99 1.80 -8.73 -5.50
CA ALA A 99 1.45 -9.65 -6.56
C ALA A 99 0.28 -9.07 -7.36
N GLU A 100 0.30 -9.26 -8.68
CA GLU A 100 -0.75 -8.76 -9.57
C GLU A 100 -1.07 -9.77 -10.65
N PHE A 101 -2.35 -9.95 -10.89
CA PHE A 101 -2.89 -10.79 -11.94
C PHE A 101 -3.69 -9.95 -12.94
N ILE A 102 -3.35 -10.06 -14.22
CA ILE A 102 -4.00 -9.35 -15.33
C ILE A 102 -5.00 -10.32 -15.97
N PHE A 103 -6.25 -9.88 -16.12
CA PHE A 103 -7.30 -10.74 -16.65
C PHE A 103 -7.25 -10.83 -18.18
N GLY A 104 -6.68 -11.94 -18.70
CA GLY A 104 -6.62 -12.23 -20.12
C GLY A 104 -6.07 -11.07 -20.95
N ASP A 105 -6.71 -10.78 -22.08
CA ASP A 105 -6.38 -9.65 -22.94
C ASP A 105 -7.00 -8.32 -22.45
N SER A 106 -7.64 -8.35 -21.28
CA SER A 106 -8.23 -7.14 -20.69
C SER A 106 -7.13 -6.31 -20.02
N ASN A 107 -7.38 -5.00 -19.96
CA ASN A 107 -6.50 -4.08 -19.25
C ASN A 107 -6.80 -4.04 -17.73
N VAL A 108 -7.64 -4.96 -17.23
CA VAL A 108 -8.01 -5.02 -15.81
C VAL A 108 -7.01 -5.90 -15.06
N PHE A 109 -6.56 -5.45 -13.91
CA PHE A 109 -5.72 -6.25 -13.02
C PHE A 109 -6.27 -6.28 -11.59
N LEU A 110 -6.07 -7.42 -10.93
CA LEU A 110 -6.25 -7.60 -9.50
C LEU A 110 -4.88 -7.72 -8.85
N GLY A 111 -4.64 -6.94 -7.81
CA GLY A 111 -3.38 -6.98 -7.08
C GLY A 111 -3.57 -7.07 -5.58
N ALA A 112 -2.52 -7.47 -4.88
CA ALA A 112 -2.45 -7.43 -3.43
C ALA A 112 -1.03 -7.17 -2.96
N ASP A 113 -0.91 -6.29 -1.95
CA ASP A 113 0.32 -6.11 -1.19
C ASP A 113 0.14 -6.71 0.20
N LEU A 114 1.16 -7.42 0.69
CA LEU A 114 1.20 -8.00 2.03
C LEU A 114 2.55 -7.71 2.68
N GLY A 115 2.56 -7.18 3.89
CA GLY A 115 3.79 -6.81 4.55
C GLY A 115 3.61 -6.18 5.92
N TYR A 116 4.46 -5.21 6.22
CA TYR A 116 4.47 -4.50 7.48
C TYR A 116 4.53 -2.99 7.22
N ALA A 117 3.73 -2.21 7.92
CA ALA A 117 3.76 -0.76 7.88
C ALA A 117 4.37 -0.19 9.16
N PHE A 118 5.33 0.73 8.99
CA PHE A 118 5.93 1.50 10.06
C PHE A 118 5.17 2.83 10.20
N PHE A 119 4.82 3.19 11.44
CA PHE A 119 4.12 4.44 11.70
C PHE A 119 5.11 5.56 12.07
N THR A 120 4.92 6.73 11.46
CA THR A 120 5.67 7.94 11.77
C THR A 120 4.85 8.82 12.70
N LYS A 121 5.48 9.44 13.71
CA LYS A 121 4.84 10.29 14.75
C LYS A 121 3.88 9.51 15.66
N THR A 122 4.46 8.72 16.53
CA THR A 122 3.78 8.27 17.74
C THR A 122 4.42 9.02 18.90
N GLU A 123 3.75 10.06 19.41
CA GLU A 123 4.28 10.88 20.52
C GLU A 123 4.24 10.12 21.86
N GLU A 124 3.59 8.99 21.93
CA GLU A 124 3.58 8.14 23.10
C GLU A 124 4.79 7.19 23.12
N ARG A 125 5.68 7.39 24.09
CA ARG A 125 6.75 6.46 24.40
C ARG A 125 6.17 5.09 24.74
N GLY A 126 6.33 4.11 23.86
CA GLY A 126 5.90 2.73 24.06
C GLY A 126 4.80 2.22 23.15
N ALA A 127 4.24 3.04 22.26
CA ALA A 127 3.39 2.53 21.19
C ALA A 127 4.25 1.81 20.14
N ASP A 128 3.87 0.56 19.80
CA ASP A 128 4.52 -0.18 18.74
C ASP A 128 4.53 0.63 17.46
N SER A 129 5.69 0.75 16.83
CA SER A 129 5.94 1.61 15.69
C SER A 129 5.36 1.10 14.37
N GLY A 130 4.48 0.08 14.36
CA GLY A 130 3.89 -0.45 13.14
C GLY A 130 2.90 -1.58 13.32
N SER A 131 2.40 -2.11 12.20
CA SER A 131 1.41 -3.19 12.17
C SER A 131 1.52 -4.04 10.90
N PHE A 132 0.85 -5.20 10.90
CA PHE A 132 0.63 -5.96 9.67
C PHE A 132 -0.13 -5.09 8.65
N TYR A 133 0.35 -5.09 7.43
CA TYR A 133 -0.20 -4.31 6.32
C TYR A 133 -0.69 -5.21 5.20
N TYR A 134 -1.86 -4.88 4.66
CA TYR A 134 -2.40 -5.50 3.46
C TYR A 134 -3.12 -4.48 2.59
N GLN A 135 -2.99 -4.63 1.26
CA GLN A 135 -3.63 -3.73 0.31
C GLN A 135 -4.12 -4.52 -0.92
N PRO A 136 -5.35 -5.05 -0.91
CA PRO A 136 -5.99 -5.48 -2.13
C PRO A 136 -6.22 -4.29 -3.08
N LYS A 137 -6.01 -4.52 -4.39
CA LYS A 137 -6.12 -3.53 -5.46
C LYS A 137 -6.90 -4.09 -6.63
N LEU A 138 -7.77 -3.28 -7.21
CA LEU A 138 -8.39 -3.54 -8.50
C LEU A 138 -8.09 -2.35 -9.40
N GLY A 139 -7.49 -2.58 -10.55
CA GLY A 139 -7.05 -1.51 -11.42
C GLY A 139 -7.33 -1.77 -12.90
N TYR A 140 -7.18 -0.70 -13.65
CA TYR A 140 -7.29 -0.66 -15.09
C TYR A 140 -6.08 0.06 -15.67
N SER A 141 -5.40 -0.59 -16.63
CA SER A 141 -4.28 -0.01 -17.39
C SER A 141 -4.82 0.60 -18.67
N PHE A 142 -4.76 1.93 -18.80
CA PHE A 142 -5.19 2.63 -20.04
C PHE A 142 -4.26 2.29 -21.20
N ASP A 143 -2.99 2.14 -20.88
CA ASP A 143 -1.93 1.71 -21.77
C ASP A 143 -0.88 0.95 -20.95
N LYS A 144 0.28 0.65 -21.51
CA LYS A 144 1.36 -0.05 -20.78
C LYS A 144 1.99 0.78 -19.65
N ARG A 145 1.69 2.08 -19.58
CA ARG A 145 2.34 3.03 -18.66
C ARG A 145 1.41 3.63 -17.60
N HIS A 146 0.12 3.71 -17.86
CA HIS A 146 -0.82 4.47 -17.04
C HIS A 146 -1.88 3.56 -16.43
N ASP A 147 -1.89 3.44 -15.11
CA ASP A 147 -2.84 2.65 -14.34
C ASP A 147 -3.72 3.55 -13.46
N LEU A 148 -5.00 3.25 -13.42
CA LEU A 148 -5.92 3.74 -12.40
C LEU A 148 -6.33 2.57 -11.52
N TYR A 149 -6.30 2.72 -10.19
CA TYR A 149 -6.64 1.62 -9.31
C TYR A 149 -7.44 2.07 -8.09
N PHE A 150 -8.35 1.22 -7.70
CA PHE A 150 -9.02 1.23 -6.40
C PHE A 150 -8.27 0.31 -5.46
N SER A 151 -8.12 0.72 -4.20
CA SER A 151 -7.48 -0.12 -3.18
C SER A 151 -8.06 0.09 -1.79
N TYR A 152 -7.93 -0.94 -0.97
CA TYR A 152 -8.15 -0.85 0.46
C TYR A 152 -6.82 -1.02 1.18
N LYS A 153 -6.33 0.02 1.86
CA LYS A 153 -5.13 -0.08 2.70
C LYS A 153 -5.56 -0.44 4.11
N GLY A 154 -5.23 -1.66 4.55
CA GLY A 154 -5.58 -2.19 5.86
C GLY A 154 -4.39 -2.35 6.78
N PHE A 155 -4.59 -2.04 8.05
CA PHE A 155 -3.64 -2.22 9.14
C PHE A 155 -4.30 -3.05 10.23
N THR A 156 -3.65 -4.15 10.65
CA THR A 156 -4.18 -5.01 11.69
C THR A 156 -3.19 -5.12 12.84
N LYS A 157 -3.67 -4.77 14.04
CA LYS A 157 -2.91 -4.87 15.27
C LYS A 157 -3.82 -5.26 16.43
N ASN A 158 -3.48 -6.33 17.16
CA ASN A 158 -4.20 -6.76 18.37
C ASN A 158 -5.73 -6.80 18.22
N SER A 159 -6.23 -7.39 17.11
CA SER A 159 -7.65 -7.48 16.76
C SER A 159 -8.33 -6.15 16.38
N ALA A 160 -7.64 -5.04 16.36
CA ALA A 160 -8.13 -3.79 15.80
C ALA A 160 -7.82 -3.72 14.31
N ASN A 161 -8.83 -3.48 13.51
CA ASN A 161 -8.72 -3.30 12.07
C ASN A 161 -8.94 -1.83 11.73
N ALA A 162 -7.94 -1.25 11.11
CA ALA A 162 -7.96 0.13 10.66
C ALA A 162 -7.67 0.16 9.17
N GLY A 163 -8.34 1.03 8.42
CA GLY A 163 -8.08 1.08 6.99
C GLY A 163 -8.66 2.29 6.29
N SER A 164 -8.34 2.38 4.99
CA SER A 164 -8.85 3.42 4.09
C SER A 164 -9.15 2.84 2.72
N ILE A 165 -10.21 3.36 2.09
CA ILE A 165 -10.51 3.13 0.68
C ILE A 165 -9.84 4.24 -0.10
N ASN A 166 -9.07 3.87 -1.13
CA ASN A 166 -8.24 4.80 -1.88
C ASN A 166 -8.46 4.65 -3.39
N LEU A 167 -8.41 5.77 -4.09
CA LEU A 167 -8.27 5.85 -5.52
C LEU A 167 -6.83 6.30 -5.82
N GLY A 168 -6.16 5.58 -6.70
CA GLY A 168 -4.78 5.87 -7.05
C GLY A 168 -4.56 5.86 -8.56
N TYR A 169 -3.58 6.63 -8.96
CA TYR A 169 -3.03 6.65 -10.32
C TYR A 169 -1.56 6.27 -10.25
N ALA A 170 -1.09 5.44 -11.17
CA ALA A 170 0.30 5.03 -11.23
C ALA A 170 0.87 5.08 -12.63
N TYR A 171 2.16 5.36 -12.71
CA TYR A 171 2.96 5.35 -13.92
C TYR A 171 3.97 4.20 -13.87
N ASN A 172 4.02 3.39 -14.92
CA ASN A 172 4.96 2.30 -15.13
C ASN A 172 6.11 2.78 -16.04
N PHE A 173 7.34 2.64 -15.57
CA PHE A 173 8.55 3.04 -16.28
C PHE A 173 9.06 1.93 -17.20
#